data_bf8da8c807b3fefd75578d1b2dbc7b6f
#
_entry.id   bf8da8c807b3fefd75578d1b2dbc7b6f
#
_cell.length_a   1.000
_cell.length_b   1.000
_cell.length_c   1.000
_cell.angle_alpha   90.00
_cell.angle_beta   90.00
_cell.angle_gamma   90.00
#
_symmetry.space_group_name_H-M   'P 1'
#
loop_
_entity.id
_entity.type
_entity.pdbx_description
1 polymer ?
#
loop_
_entity_poly.entity_id
_entity_poly.type
_entity_poly.pdbx_seq_one_letter_code
_entity_poly.pdbx_strand_id
1 'polypeptide(L)'
;MSEKMLKFVDIGQQNPPKRDISERKEDFDEIYQEFLKDRAVQQSSRCSQCGVPFCQVHCPLSNNIPDWLKLTAEGRYEEAYQLSQSTNNMPEVCGRICPQDRLCEGNCVIEQSGHGTVTIGSIEKYITEKAWENGWVKPIEINSEKNESVGIIGSGPAGLACGEQLRKKGYKVTIYDRYDRAGGLLIYGIPGFKLEKHVVQRRIKLLEESGIKFVLNFEVGKDSSLTELREKHDAILIATGVYKAREVNLPGNDLSNIFPAMEFLTASNKKGLGDKVELFDNGTLNAEGKDVVVIGGGDTAMDCLRTSVRQNAKSVKCLYRRDRENMPGSAREVGNAEEEGVEFIWLTSPKEFKGTNKIESVVVNKMKLGEPDDSGRRKPVIEENSDFEIKADLVIKALGFDPEDLPKLFNEEKLQVSRWGTIKADFDTMETSIEGVFAAGDIVRGASLVVWGIKDGRDAATSIDNYLQSKQKLRVA
;
A
#
# COMPACT_ATOMS: atom_id res chain seq x y z
N MET A 1 6.14 19.43 32.76
CA MET A 1 6.32 18.16 33.46
C MET A 1 6.09 17.05 32.44
N SER A 2 7.01 16.09 32.30
CA SER A 2 6.81 14.96 31.40
C SER A 2 5.57 14.16 31.86
N GLU A 3 4.69 13.81 30.94
CA GLU A 3 3.55 12.95 31.24
C GLU A 3 4.05 11.59 31.70
N LYS A 4 3.43 11.04 32.77
CA LYS A 4 3.73 9.68 33.19
C LYS A 4 3.08 8.71 32.20
N MET A 5 3.78 7.65 31.84
CA MET A 5 3.23 6.54 31.04
C MET A 5 2.14 5.77 31.86
N LEU A 6 1.50 4.77 31.25
CA LEU A 6 0.48 3.93 31.92
C LEU A 6 -0.86 4.64 32.18
N LYS A 7 -1.15 5.72 31.47
CA LYS A 7 -2.38 6.50 31.67
C LYS A 7 -3.63 5.93 30.99
N PHE A 8 -3.56 4.76 30.43
CA PHE A 8 -4.71 4.16 29.72
C PHE A 8 -5.92 3.89 30.64
N VAL A 9 -5.73 3.82 31.94
CA VAL A 9 -6.84 3.68 32.92
C VAL A 9 -7.59 5.01 33.10
N ASP A 10 -6.85 6.13 33.06
CA ASP A 10 -7.38 7.47 33.33
C ASP A 10 -7.80 8.21 32.06
N ILE A 11 -7.17 7.88 30.94
CA ILE A 11 -7.36 8.55 29.64
C ILE A 11 -7.87 7.52 28.63
N GLY A 12 -9.09 7.72 28.11
CA GLY A 12 -9.66 6.91 27.05
C GLY A 12 -8.94 7.08 25.70
N GLN A 13 -9.08 6.10 24.82
CA GLN A 13 -8.60 6.19 23.45
C GLN A 13 -9.29 7.33 22.70
N GLN A 14 -8.51 8.12 21.99
CA GLN A 14 -9.00 9.18 21.12
C GLN A 14 -8.26 9.14 19.78
N ASN A 15 -9.02 9.07 18.71
CA ASN A 15 -8.52 9.25 17.36
C ASN A 15 -8.51 10.72 16.97
N PRO A 16 -7.74 11.14 15.96
CA PRO A 16 -7.91 12.45 15.34
C PRO A 16 -9.37 12.61 14.90
N PRO A 17 -9.96 13.81 15.05
CA PRO A 17 -11.29 14.07 14.54
C PRO A 17 -11.33 13.81 13.02
N LYS A 18 -12.44 13.28 12.53
CA LYS A 18 -12.70 13.25 11.09
C LYS A 18 -13.26 14.60 10.66
N ARG A 19 -12.93 15.02 9.45
CA ARG A 19 -13.61 16.12 8.77
C ARG A 19 -15.11 15.78 8.62
N ASP A 20 -15.96 16.79 8.52
CA ASP A 20 -17.39 16.58 8.32
C ASP A 20 -17.65 15.73 7.07
N ILE A 21 -18.69 14.88 7.12
CA ILE A 21 -19.01 13.98 6.01
C ILE A 21 -19.34 14.77 4.74
N SER A 22 -20.05 15.89 4.87
CA SER A 22 -20.40 16.74 3.73
C SER A 22 -19.16 17.32 3.04
N GLU A 23 -18.16 17.74 3.81
CA GLU A 23 -16.91 18.31 3.27
C GLU A 23 -16.03 17.23 2.65
N ARG A 24 -15.78 16.14 3.37
CA ARG A 24 -14.83 15.10 2.94
C ARG A 24 -15.29 14.28 1.73
N LYS A 25 -16.54 14.43 1.31
CA LYS A 25 -17.10 13.83 0.08
C LYS A 25 -16.88 14.70 -1.16
N GLU A 26 -16.57 15.99 -0.98
CA GLU A 26 -16.41 16.94 -2.08
C GLU A 26 -14.96 17.05 -2.59
N ASP A 27 -13.99 16.52 -1.84
CA ASP A 27 -12.58 16.61 -2.17
C ASP A 27 -11.82 15.29 -1.95
N PHE A 28 -10.53 15.31 -2.29
CA PHE A 28 -9.60 14.18 -2.11
C PHE A 28 -8.56 14.43 -1.02
N ASP A 29 -8.78 15.40 -0.12
CA ASP A 29 -7.91 15.65 1.00
C ASP A 29 -8.07 14.58 2.10
N GLU A 30 -7.05 14.38 2.92
CA GLU A 30 -7.09 13.39 4.01
C GLU A 30 -8.30 13.65 4.93
N ILE A 31 -9.00 12.57 5.28
CA ILE A 31 -10.24 12.66 6.06
C ILE A 31 -10.03 12.91 7.55
N TYR A 32 -8.85 12.60 8.08
CA TYR A 32 -8.50 12.82 9.47
C TYR A 32 -7.75 14.15 9.63
N GLN A 33 -8.24 14.97 10.54
CA GLN A 33 -7.58 16.21 10.94
C GLN A 33 -6.26 15.89 11.67
N GLU A 34 -5.42 16.89 11.85
CA GLU A 34 -4.18 16.73 12.60
C GLU A 34 -4.44 16.49 14.09
N PHE A 35 -3.57 15.71 14.71
CA PHE A 35 -3.52 15.68 16.17
C PHE A 35 -2.99 17.01 16.69
N LEU A 36 -3.72 17.60 17.64
CA LEU A 36 -3.17 18.69 18.44
C LEU A 36 -2.04 18.13 19.33
N LYS A 37 -1.02 18.96 19.59
CA LYS A 37 0.16 18.59 20.38
C LYS A 37 -0.18 17.88 21.70
N ASP A 38 -1.11 18.46 22.47
CA ASP A 38 -1.50 17.91 23.77
C ASP A 38 -2.19 16.55 23.65
N ARG A 39 -2.91 16.31 22.54
CA ARG A 39 -3.56 15.04 22.26
C ARG A 39 -2.54 13.96 21.92
N ALA A 40 -1.53 14.29 21.10
CA ALA A 40 -0.46 13.36 20.79
C ALA A 40 0.30 12.91 22.04
N VAL A 41 0.61 13.84 22.95
CA VAL A 41 1.23 13.56 24.24
C VAL A 41 0.33 12.67 25.10
N GLN A 42 -0.96 13.04 25.27
CA GLN A 42 -1.91 12.27 26.07
C GLN A 42 -2.11 10.85 25.54
N GLN A 43 -2.30 10.70 24.24
CA GLN A 43 -2.51 9.36 23.64
C GLN A 43 -1.24 8.50 23.70
N SER A 44 -0.05 9.10 23.56
CA SER A 44 1.23 8.40 23.74
C SER A 44 1.41 7.92 25.18
N SER A 45 1.01 8.72 26.18
CA SER A 45 1.13 8.38 27.61
C SER A 45 0.25 7.19 28.04
N ARG A 46 -0.70 6.78 27.20
CA ARG A 46 -1.53 5.58 27.42
C ARG A 46 -0.72 4.28 27.32
N CYS A 47 0.43 4.29 26.62
CA CYS A 47 1.24 3.09 26.44
C CYS A 47 1.68 2.49 27.78
N SER A 48 1.48 1.17 27.94
CA SER A 48 1.84 0.42 29.14
C SER A 48 3.33 0.05 29.23
N GLN A 49 4.14 0.37 28.23
CA GLN A 49 5.58 0.05 28.17
C GLN A 49 5.85 -1.43 28.44
N CYS A 50 5.19 -2.31 27.69
CA CYS A 50 5.23 -3.76 27.89
C CYS A 50 6.64 -4.33 27.78
N GLY A 51 7.01 -5.29 28.67
CA GLY A 51 8.26 -6.03 28.54
C GLY A 51 8.31 -6.91 27.28
N VAL A 52 7.16 -7.37 26.79
CA VAL A 52 6.99 -7.99 25.46
C VAL A 52 5.99 -7.15 24.68
N PRO A 53 6.45 -6.24 23.81
CA PRO A 53 5.57 -5.32 23.09
C PRO A 53 4.94 -5.99 21.87
N PHE A 54 3.74 -6.53 22.02
CA PHE A 54 3.02 -7.20 20.91
C PHE A 54 2.79 -6.26 19.70
N CYS A 55 2.62 -4.96 19.93
CA CYS A 55 2.56 -3.99 18.84
C CYS A 55 3.82 -3.99 17.96
N GLN A 56 5.01 -4.13 18.55
CA GLN A 56 6.28 -4.26 17.85
C GLN A 56 6.42 -5.64 17.18
N VAL A 57 6.04 -6.72 17.88
CA VAL A 57 6.11 -8.10 17.36
C VAL A 57 5.23 -8.26 16.12
N HIS A 58 4.06 -7.65 16.09
CA HIS A 58 3.12 -7.72 14.95
C HIS A 58 3.36 -6.62 13.90
N CYS A 59 4.31 -5.73 14.11
CA CYS A 59 4.78 -4.83 13.06
C CYS A 59 5.79 -5.57 12.17
N PRO A 60 5.57 -5.70 10.84
CA PRO A 60 6.53 -6.34 9.96
C PRO A 60 7.94 -5.76 10.03
N LEU A 61 8.06 -4.48 10.34
CA LEU A 61 9.34 -3.77 10.54
C LEU A 61 9.91 -3.91 11.95
N SER A 62 9.23 -4.59 12.86
CA SER A 62 9.60 -4.64 14.28
C SER A 62 9.89 -3.25 14.86
N ASN A 63 9.07 -2.26 14.49
CA ASN A 63 9.28 -0.86 14.83
C ASN A 63 9.24 -0.66 16.36
N ASN A 64 10.16 0.13 16.89
CA ASN A 64 10.34 0.41 18.33
C ASN A 64 9.21 1.26 18.92
N ILE A 65 7.97 0.80 18.77
CA ILE A 65 6.74 1.53 19.06
C ILE A 65 6.67 2.04 20.51
N PRO A 66 6.91 1.21 21.56
CA PRO A 66 6.82 1.69 22.94
C PRO A 66 7.80 2.81 23.25
N ASP A 67 9.01 2.74 22.67
CA ASP A 67 10.06 3.70 22.98
C ASP A 67 9.79 5.06 22.35
N TRP A 68 9.40 5.12 21.06
CA TRP A 68 9.06 6.42 20.47
C TRP A 68 7.72 6.98 20.99
N LEU A 69 6.78 6.13 21.48
CA LEU A 69 5.61 6.61 22.22
C LEU A 69 6.00 7.30 23.51
N LYS A 70 6.96 6.70 24.27
CA LYS A 70 7.51 7.34 25.46
C LYS A 70 8.16 8.68 25.16
N LEU A 71 9.03 8.73 24.17
CA LEU A 71 9.68 9.96 23.74
C LEU A 71 8.65 11.04 23.32
N THR A 72 7.59 10.63 22.65
CA THR A 72 6.48 11.54 22.29
C THR A 72 5.76 12.07 23.51
N ALA A 73 5.45 11.22 24.51
CA ALA A 73 4.82 11.62 25.76
C ALA A 73 5.71 12.58 26.59
N GLU A 74 7.02 12.47 26.43
CA GLU A 74 8.02 13.37 27.04
C GLU A 74 8.24 14.66 26.25
N GLY A 75 7.63 14.82 25.06
CA GLY A 75 7.82 15.98 24.17
C GLY A 75 9.12 15.96 23.37
N ARG A 76 9.85 14.83 23.32
CA ARG A 76 11.11 14.61 22.63
C ARG A 76 10.86 14.14 21.20
N TYR A 77 10.22 14.98 20.37
CA TYR A 77 9.67 14.60 19.06
C TYR A 77 10.76 14.25 18.04
N GLU A 78 11.89 14.95 18.05
CA GLU A 78 12.99 14.66 17.12
C GLU A 78 13.57 13.27 17.38
N GLU A 79 13.83 12.92 18.63
CA GLU A 79 14.31 11.60 19.02
C GLU A 79 13.26 10.51 18.73
N ALA A 80 11.97 10.80 18.97
CA ALA A 80 10.88 9.88 18.62
C ALA A 80 10.86 9.60 17.12
N TYR A 81 11.02 10.62 16.28
CA TYR A 81 11.10 10.47 14.82
C TYR A 81 12.33 9.65 14.42
N GLN A 82 13.52 9.99 14.92
CA GLN A 82 14.77 9.28 14.61
C GLN A 82 14.64 7.79 14.94
N LEU A 83 14.02 7.46 16.08
CA LEU A 83 13.83 6.09 16.50
C LEU A 83 12.80 5.35 15.61
N SER A 84 11.68 5.98 15.25
CA SER A 84 10.70 5.41 14.31
C SER A 84 11.34 5.18 12.93
N GLN A 85 12.09 6.14 12.41
CA GLN A 85 12.76 6.04 11.10
C GLN A 85 13.89 5.00 11.08
N SER A 86 14.48 4.65 12.22
CA SER A 86 15.59 3.68 12.27
C SER A 86 15.18 2.30 11.71
N THR A 87 13.92 1.92 11.88
CA THR A 87 13.36 0.66 11.36
C THR A 87 12.37 0.85 10.21
N ASN A 88 11.84 2.06 9.99
CA ASN A 88 10.83 2.36 8.98
C ASN A 88 11.30 3.47 8.03
N ASN A 89 11.46 3.17 6.73
CA ASN A 89 11.88 4.16 5.73
C ASN A 89 10.80 5.21 5.42
N MET A 90 9.52 4.88 5.65
CA MET A 90 8.37 5.74 5.30
C MET A 90 7.33 5.76 6.42
N PRO A 91 7.69 6.26 7.64
CA PRO A 91 6.76 6.30 8.77
C PRO A 91 5.53 7.18 8.48
N GLU A 92 5.69 8.24 7.68
CA GLU A 92 4.59 9.08 7.21
C GLU A 92 3.54 8.31 6.40
N VAL A 93 3.96 7.30 5.66
CA VAL A 93 3.07 6.44 4.88
C VAL A 93 2.44 5.38 5.78
N CYS A 94 3.24 4.68 6.58
CA CYS A 94 2.76 3.64 7.48
C CYS A 94 1.75 4.18 8.50
N GLY A 95 2.00 5.34 9.09
CA GLY A 95 1.09 5.99 10.03
C GLY A 95 -0.28 6.33 9.43
N ARG A 96 -0.36 6.50 8.09
CA ARG A 96 -1.61 6.82 7.37
C ARG A 96 -2.37 5.59 6.91
N ILE A 97 -1.68 4.63 6.28
CA ILE A 97 -2.35 3.60 5.45
C ILE A 97 -2.21 2.17 5.97
N CYS A 98 -1.34 1.88 6.94
CA CYS A 98 -1.31 0.55 7.53
C CYS A 98 -2.68 0.18 8.11
N PRO A 99 -3.15 -1.07 7.95
CA PRO A 99 -4.30 -1.57 8.68
C PRO A 99 -3.90 -1.86 10.14
N GLN A 100 -3.75 -0.78 10.94
CA GLN A 100 -3.25 -0.84 12.30
C GLN A 100 -4.10 -1.75 13.21
N ASP A 101 -5.41 -1.83 12.93
CA ASP A 101 -6.37 -2.72 13.57
C ASP A 101 -6.02 -4.21 13.44
N ARG A 102 -5.24 -4.59 12.45
CA ARG A 102 -4.75 -5.97 12.25
C ARG A 102 -3.26 -6.14 12.57
N LEU A 103 -2.55 -5.06 12.78
CA LEU A 103 -1.11 -5.03 13.06
C LEU A 103 -0.87 -4.54 14.50
N CYS A 104 -0.24 -3.38 14.63
CA CYS A 104 0.23 -2.86 15.92
C CYS A 104 -0.89 -2.54 16.90
N GLU A 105 -1.95 -1.85 16.46
CA GLU A 105 -3.04 -1.42 17.34
C GLU A 105 -3.91 -2.60 17.77
N GLY A 106 -4.34 -3.47 16.84
CA GLY A 106 -5.17 -4.64 17.15
C GLY A 106 -4.46 -5.70 18.04
N ASN A 107 -3.14 -5.65 18.10
CA ASN A 107 -2.35 -6.52 18.99
C ASN A 107 -1.81 -5.78 20.23
N CYS A 108 -2.31 -4.59 20.52
CA CYS A 108 -1.95 -3.86 21.72
C CYS A 108 -2.51 -4.56 22.98
N VAL A 109 -1.66 -4.74 24.00
CA VAL A 109 -2.09 -5.37 25.27
C VAL A 109 -3.24 -4.60 25.93
N ILE A 110 -3.26 -3.28 25.79
CA ILE A 110 -4.31 -2.44 26.35
C ILE A 110 -5.66 -2.70 25.66
N GLU A 111 -5.66 -2.95 24.35
CA GLU A 111 -6.85 -3.36 23.61
C GLU A 111 -7.40 -4.67 24.17
N GLN A 112 -6.54 -5.65 24.39
CA GLN A 112 -6.93 -6.96 24.94
C GLN A 112 -7.50 -6.85 26.36
N SER A 113 -7.12 -5.82 27.11
CA SER A 113 -7.66 -5.53 28.46
C SER A 113 -8.98 -4.75 28.45
N GLY A 114 -9.52 -4.42 27.27
CA GLY A 114 -10.79 -3.71 27.13
C GLY A 114 -10.73 -2.20 27.36
N HIS A 115 -9.53 -1.59 27.37
CA HIS A 115 -9.37 -0.15 27.60
C HIS A 115 -9.18 0.64 26.27
N GLY A 116 -9.31 -0.01 25.12
CA GLY A 116 -8.98 0.54 23.80
C GLY A 116 -7.47 0.68 23.60
N THR A 117 -7.03 0.57 22.35
CA THR A 117 -5.61 0.59 22.01
C THR A 117 -4.97 1.98 22.18
N VAL A 118 -3.65 2.07 22.09
CA VAL A 118 -2.96 3.32 21.80
C VAL A 118 -3.16 3.66 20.33
N THR A 119 -3.40 4.92 20.00
CA THR A 119 -3.60 5.42 18.64
C THR A 119 -2.25 5.53 17.90
N ILE A 120 -1.62 4.38 17.66
CA ILE A 120 -0.21 4.26 17.24
C ILE A 120 0.02 4.92 15.88
N GLY A 121 -0.80 4.58 14.89
CA GLY A 121 -0.63 5.12 13.54
C GLY A 121 -0.76 6.63 13.46
N SER A 122 -1.74 7.22 14.16
CA SER A 122 -1.93 8.67 14.19
C SER A 122 -0.79 9.40 14.90
N ILE A 123 -0.18 8.77 15.92
CA ILE A 123 1.00 9.33 16.59
C ILE A 123 2.23 9.22 15.69
N GLU A 124 2.42 8.09 14.98
CA GLU A 124 3.49 7.96 13.99
C GLU A 124 3.39 9.03 12.89
N LYS A 125 2.17 9.25 12.36
CA LYS A 125 1.89 10.37 11.45
C LYS A 125 2.30 11.70 12.08
N TYR A 126 1.86 11.99 13.31
CA TYR A 126 2.12 13.24 14.00
C TYR A 126 3.61 13.53 14.16
N ILE A 127 4.39 12.59 14.72
CA ILE A 127 5.84 12.80 14.93
C ILE A 127 6.58 12.99 13.61
N THR A 128 6.14 12.31 12.56
CA THR A 128 6.77 12.42 11.24
C THR A 128 6.44 13.76 10.57
N GLU A 129 5.19 14.23 10.64
CA GLU A 129 4.85 15.56 10.13
C GLU A 129 5.64 16.65 10.89
N LYS A 130 5.74 16.53 12.21
CA LYS A 130 6.58 17.46 13.00
C LYS A 130 8.07 17.40 12.58
N ALA A 131 8.56 16.25 12.19
CA ALA A 131 9.93 16.13 11.69
C ALA A 131 10.12 16.87 10.35
N TRP A 132 9.16 16.77 9.44
CA TRP A 132 9.18 17.53 8.19
C TRP A 132 9.06 19.03 8.42
N GLU A 133 8.11 19.48 9.25
CA GLU A 133 7.88 20.90 9.58
C GLU A 133 9.12 21.56 10.18
N ASN A 134 9.85 20.85 11.03
CA ASN A 134 11.02 21.37 11.73
C ASN A 134 12.34 21.15 10.95
N GLY A 135 12.31 20.55 9.75
CA GLY A 135 13.49 20.30 8.95
C GLY A 135 14.44 19.25 9.53
N TRP A 136 13.94 18.32 10.35
CA TRP A 136 14.75 17.20 10.88
C TRP A 136 14.90 16.09 9.85
N VAL A 137 14.00 16.01 8.88
CA VAL A 137 14.10 15.08 7.75
C VAL A 137 15.08 15.68 6.74
N LYS A 138 16.26 15.08 6.63
CA LYS A 138 17.36 15.58 5.78
C LYS A 138 17.77 14.56 4.74
N PRO A 139 18.31 14.99 3.59
CA PRO A 139 18.96 14.11 2.65
C PRO A 139 20.03 13.26 3.31
N ILE A 140 20.28 12.08 2.74
CA ILE A 140 21.28 11.15 3.24
C ILE A 140 22.68 11.74 3.01
N GLU A 141 23.40 11.92 4.08
CA GLU A 141 24.84 12.24 4.02
C GLU A 141 25.63 10.94 4.04
N ILE A 142 26.54 10.78 3.08
CA ILE A 142 27.42 9.62 2.99
C ILE A 142 28.86 10.03 3.28
N ASN A 143 29.56 9.22 4.07
CA ASN A 143 30.96 9.48 4.41
C ASN A 143 31.89 9.23 3.22
N SER A 144 31.58 8.21 2.40
CA SER A 144 32.35 7.88 1.20
C SER A 144 31.47 7.19 0.18
N GLU A 145 31.59 7.55 -1.08
CA GLU A 145 30.89 6.89 -2.17
C GLU A 145 31.63 5.63 -2.61
N LYS A 146 30.91 4.53 -2.73
CA LYS A 146 31.43 3.26 -3.25
C LYS A 146 31.47 3.29 -4.78
N ASN A 147 32.31 2.46 -5.38
CA ASN A 147 32.38 2.35 -6.84
C ASN A 147 31.22 1.56 -7.41
N GLU A 148 30.72 0.61 -6.65
CA GLU A 148 29.65 -0.32 -7.08
C GLU A 148 28.32 0.42 -7.22
N SER A 149 27.59 -0.02 -8.23
CA SER A 149 26.27 0.50 -8.56
C SER A 149 25.20 -0.58 -8.47
N VAL A 150 24.00 -0.19 -8.04
CA VAL A 150 22.83 -1.06 -7.96
C VAL A 150 21.70 -0.48 -8.81
N GLY A 151 21.17 -1.29 -9.72
CA GLY A 151 19.96 -1.01 -10.47
C GLY A 151 18.73 -1.58 -9.76
N ILE A 152 17.68 -0.78 -9.62
CA ILE A 152 16.40 -1.21 -9.01
C ILE A 152 15.31 -1.05 -10.05
N ILE A 153 14.54 -2.10 -10.30
CA ILE A 153 13.43 -2.10 -11.25
C ILE A 153 12.12 -2.00 -10.45
N GLY A 154 11.50 -0.84 -10.49
CA GLY A 154 10.29 -0.48 -9.74
C GLY A 154 10.56 0.50 -8.59
N SER A 155 9.83 1.61 -8.61
CA SER A 155 9.91 2.70 -7.62
C SER A 155 8.82 2.64 -6.55
N GLY A 156 8.21 1.46 -6.34
CA GLY A 156 7.27 1.23 -5.24
C GLY A 156 7.96 1.13 -3.88
N PRO A 157 7.21 0.85 -2.79
CA PRO A 157 7.73 0.82 -1.42
C PRO A 157 8.98 -0.04 -1.23
N ALA A 158 9.05 -1.21 -1.88
CA ALA A 158 10.19 -2.11 -1.77
C ALA A 158 11.45 -1.52 -2.44
N GLY A 159 11.30 -1.00 -3.67
CA GLY A 159 12.40 -0.37 -4.40
C GLY A 159 12.92 0.89 -3.71
N LEU A 160 12.02 1.75 -3.21
CA LEU A 160 12.38 2.96 -2.48
C LEU A 160 13.13 2.64 -1.18
N ALA A 161 12.63 1.68 -0.39
CA ALA A 161 13.25 1.28 0.86
C ALA A 161 14.63 0.67 0.62
N CYS A 162 14.77 -0.20 -0.38
CA CYS A 162 16.07 -0.78 -0.75
C CYS A 162 17.04 0.30 -1.21
N GLY A 163 16.61 1.20 -2.10
CA GLY A 163 17.41 2.30 -2.61
C GLY A 163 17.94 3.20 -1.51
N GLU A 164 17.08 3.57 -0.55
CA GLU A 164 17.46 4.37 0.62
C GLU A 164 18.53 3.66 1.48
N GLN A 165 18.32 2.36 1.80
CA GLN A 165 19.27 1.60 2.62
C GLN A 165 20.63 1.42 1.94
N LEU A 166 20.64 1.16 0.64
CA LEU A 166 21.89 1.06 -0.14
C LEU A 166 22.58 2.40 -0.25
N ARG A 167 21.84 3.49 -0.45
CA ARG A 167 22.42 4.83 -0.50
C ARG A 167 23.07 5.23 0.82
N LYS A 168 22.44 4.94 1.96
CA LYS A 168 23.04 5.12 3.31
C LYS A 168 24.38 4.39 3.47
N LYS A 169 24.57 3.28 2.76
CA LYS A 169 25.82 2.50 2.74
C LYS A 169 26.84 3.01 1.71
N GLY A 170 26.51 4.06 0.96
CA GLY A 170 27.40 4.71 -0.01
C GLY A 170 27.33 4.17 -1.42
N TYR A 171 26.44 3.21 -1.74
CA TYR A 171 26.30 2.70 -3.10
C TYR A 171 25.69 3.71 -4.06
N LYS A 172 26.07 3.65 -5.35
CA LYS A 172 25.40 4.36 -6.43
C LYS A 172 24.10 3.63 -6.75
N VAL A 173 22.97 4.31 -6.64
CA VAL A 173 21.65 3.70 -6.84
C VAL A 173 20.94 4.35 -8.01
N THR A 174 20.43 3.55 -8.93
CA THR A 174 19.52 3.98 -10.01
C THR A 174 18.24 3.19 -9.94
N ILE A 175 17.10 3.87 -9.85
CA ILE A 175 15.76 3.27 -9.83
C ILE A 175 15.10 3.53 -11.18
N TYR A 176 14.70 2.46 -11.84
CA TYR A 176 14.00 2.46 -13.13
C TYR A 176 12.52 2.21 -12.92
N ASP A 177 11.66 3.01 -13.53
CA ASP A 177 10.22 2.80 -13.46
C ASP A 177 9.55 3.09 -14.80
N ARG A 178 8.57 2.26 -15.16
CA ARG A 178 7.80 2.41 -16.41
C ARG A 178 6.83 3.60 -16.40
N TYR A 179 6.51 4.10 -15.22
CA TYR A 179 5.62 5.25 -15.05
C TYR A 179 6.38 6.58 -15.07
N ASP A 180 5.63 7.65 -15.30
CA ASP A 180 6.10 9.03 -15.35
C ASP A 180 6.40 9.65 -13.98
N ARG A 181 5.99 8.97 -12.89
CA ARG A 181 6.25 9.38 -11.49
C ARG A 181 6.66 8.19 -10.66
N ALA A 182 7.63 8.40 -9.78
CA ALA A 182 8.03 7.42 -8.79
C ALA A 182 7.01 7.30 -7.65
N GLY A 183 6.98 6.15 -7.00
CA GLY A 183 6.12 5.85 -5.86
C GLY A 183 5.22 4.62 -6.04
N GLY A 184 5.14 4.07 -7.25
CA GLY A 184 4.30 2.90 -7.55
C GLY A 184 2.85 3.11 -7.13
N LEU A 185 2.29 2.18 -6.36
CA LEU A 185 0.91 2.28 -5.87
C LEU A 185 0.69 3.42 -4.87
N LEU A 186 1.72 3.97 -4.22
CA LEU A 186 1.58 5.13 -3.35
C LEU A 186 1.12 6.37 -4.13
N ILE A 187 1.58 6.52 -5.36
CA ILE A 187 1.22 7.67 -6.20
C ILE A 187 -0.02 7.41 -7.04
N TYR A 188 -0.17 6.21 -7.62
CA TYR A 188 -1.24 5.93 -8.58
C TYR A 188 -2.35 4.99 -8.09
N GLY A 189 -2.11 4.20 -7.04
CA GLY A 189 -3.08 3.25 -6.50
C GLY A 189 -3.92 3.82 -5.36
N ILE A 190 -3.26 4.35 -4.33
CA ILE A 190 -3.91 4.84 -3.12
C ILE A 190 -4.52 6.22 -3.36
N PRO A 191 -5.81 6.46 -3.05
CA PRO A 191 -6.43 7.78 -3.22
C PRO A 191 -5.87 8.85 -2.27
N GLY A 192 -5.97 10.13 -2.68
CA GLY A 192 -5.52 11.29 -1.91
C GLY A 192 -6.12 11.36 -0.50
N PHE A 193 -7.39 11.04 -0.34
CA PHE A 193 -8.09 11.07 0.95
C PHE A 193 -7.56 10.07 2.00
N LYS A 194 -6.67 9.16 1.61
CA LYS A 194 -5.91 8.25 2.49
C LYS A 194 -4.43 8.61 2.57
N LEU A 195 -3.86 9.08 1.46
CA LEU A 195 -2.46 9.44 1.34
C LEU A 195 -2.31 10.57 0.31
N GLU A 196 -2.17 11.78 0.77
CA GLU A 196 -1.97 12.95 -0.09
C GLU A 196 -0.68 12.83 -0.89
N LYS A 197 -0.74 13.21 -2.16
CA LYS A 197 0.35 12.97 -3.11
C LYS A 197 1.62 13.75 -2.78
N HIS A 198 1.50 14.91 -2.16
CA HIS A 198 2.65 15.69 -1.70
C HIS A 198 3.52 14.94 -0.67
N VAL A 199 2.90 14.06 0.16
CA VAL A 199 3.62 13.22 1.13
C VAL A 199 4.56 12.24 0.41
N VAL A 200 4.09 11.64 -0.68
CA VAL A 200 4.91 10.74 -1.52
C VAL A 200 5.98 11.54 -2.27
N GLN A 201 5.57 12.65 -2.90
CA GLN A 201 6.46 13.48 -3.71
C GLN A 201 7.62 14.07 -2.90
N ARG A 202 7.38 14.57 -1.67
CA ARG A 202 8.46 15.07 -0.80
C ARG A 202 9.46 13.98 -0.41
N ARG A 203 9.01 12.73 -0.21
CA ARG A 203 9.89 11.59 0.06
C ARG A 203 10.74 11.24 -1.18
N ILE A 204 10.15 11.21 -2.36
CA ILE A 204 10.90 10.99 -3.61
C ILE A 204 11.95 12.07 -3.80
N LYS A 205 11.58 13.35 -3.65
CA LYS A 205 12.50 14.48 -3.75
C LYS A 205 13.68 14.37 -2.77
N LEU A 206 13.41 13.97 -1.52
CA LEU A 206 14.45 13.73 -0.51
C LEU A 206 15.44 12.65 -0.96
N LEU A 207 14.96 11.57 -1.59
CA LEU A 207 15.79 10.49 -2.10
C LEU A 207 16.62 10.95 -3.32
N GLU A 208 16.06 11.78 -4.20
CA GLU A 208 16.80 12.44 -5.30
C GLU A 208 17.92 13.35 -4.76
N GLU A 209 17.59 14.20 -3.80
CA GLU A 209 18.56 15.07 -3.11
C GLU A 209 19.63 14.25 -2.38
N SER A 210 19.34 13.03 -1.97
CA SER A 210 20.29 12.07 -1.40
C SER A 210 21.21 11.41 -2.45
N GLY A 211 21.03 11.72 -3.74
CA GLY A 211 21.84 11.20 -4.84
C GLY A 211 21.34 9.87 -5.43
N ILE A 212 20.11 9.47 -5.16
CA ILE A 212 19.45 8.36 -5.88
C ILE A 212 18.97 8.89 -7.23
N LYS A 213 19.34 8.20 -8.31
CA LYS A 213 18.90 8.54 -9.66
C LYS A 213 17.59 7.82 -10.00
N PHE A 214 16.59 8.56 -10.44
CA PHE A 214 15.35 8.01 -11.00
C PHE A 214 15.37 8.10 -12.53
N VAL A 215 15.03 7.00 -13.19
CA VAL A 215 14.86 6.89 -14.65
C VAL A 215 13.42 6.45 -14.88
N LEU A 216 12.56 7.43 -15.09
CA LEU A 216 11.12 7.26 -15.29
C LEU A 216 10.78 7.10 -16.76
N ASN A 217 9.54 6.65 -17.08
CA ASN A 217 9.12 6.26 -18.43
C ASN A 217 10.07 5.25 -19.09
N PHE A 218 10.61 4.33 -18.28
CA PHE A 218 11.57 3.33 -18.70
C PHE A 218 11.06 1.93 -18.38
N GLU A 219 10.72 1.17 -19.40
CA GLU A 219 10.15 -0.17 -19.28
C GLU A 219 11.21 -1.22 -19.60
N VAL A 220 11.60 -1.99 -18.60
CA VAL A 220 12.55 -3.10 -18.76
C VAL A 220 11.90 -4.20 -19.62
N GLY A 221 12.65 -4.68 -20.60
CA GLY A 221 12.16 -5.60 -21.63
C GLY A 221 11.74 -4.90 -22.92
N LYS A 222 11.57 -3.57 -22.88
CA LYS A 222 11.25 -2.74 -24.04
C LYS A 222 12.35 -1.72 -24.34
N ASP A 223 12.70 -0.88 -23.36
CA ASP A 223 13.72 0.17 -23.51
C ASP A 223 15.13 -0.35 -23.22
N SER A 224 15.27 -1.40 -22.44
CA SER A 224 16.51 -2.15 -22.21
C SER A 224 16.17 -3.55 -21.69
N SER A 225 17.00 -4.53 -22.01
CA SER A 225 16.89 -5.89 -21.48
C SER A 225 17.40 -5.96 -20.04
N LEU A 226 17.01 -7.02 -19.30
CA LEU A 226 17.56 -7.30 -17.98
C LEU A 226 19.08 -7.56 -18.07
N THR A 227 19.54 -8.19 -19.13
CA THR A 227 20.96 -8.47 -19.39
C THR A 227 21.76 -7.19 -19.50
N GLU A 228 21.32 -6.20 -20.30
CA GLU A 228 21.99 -4.90 -20.42
C GLU A 228 22.05 -4.14 -19.09
N LEU A 229 21.00 -4.22 -18.27
CA LEU A 229 21.02 -3.62 -16.92
C LEU A 229 22.04 -4.33 -16.01
N ARG A 230 22.20 -5.66 -16.13
CA ARG A 230 23.22 -6.43 -15.38
C ARG A 230 24.66 -6.11 -15.81
N GLU A 231 24.86 -5.72 -17.06
CA GLU A 231 26.16 -5.22 -17.54
C GLU A 231 26.47 -3.83 -17.00
N LYS A 232 25.46 -3.02 -16.77
CA LYS A 232 25.56 -1.63 -16.30
C LYS A 232 25.69 -1.52 -14.77
N HIS A 233 25.18 -2.49 -14.02
CA HIS A 233 25.15 -2.46 -12.55
C HIS A 233 25.77 -3.74 -11.96
N ASP A 234 26.40 -3.60 -10.81
CA ASP A 234 27.03 -4.72 -10.07
C ASP A 234 26.01 -5.66 -9.41
N ALA A 235 24.79 -5.17 -9.16
CA ALA A 235 23.64 -5.95 -8.72
C ALA A 235 22.33 -5.32 -9.20
N ILE A 236 21.29 -6.14 -9.34
CA ILE A 236 19.94 -5.71 -9.73
C ILE A 236 18.92 -6.16 -8.68
N LEU A 237 17.98 -5.29 -8.33
CA LEU A 237 16.77 -5.63 -7.59
C LEU A 237 15.56 -5.53 -8.50
N ILE A 238 14.71 -6.58 -8.53
CA ILE A 238 13.39 -6.57 -9.15
C ILE A 238 12.35 -6.31 -8.06
N ALA A 239 11.67 -5.16 -8.12
CA ALA A 239 10.66 -4.71 -7.15
C ALA A 239 9.43 -4.13 -7.87
N THR A 240 8.99 -4.79 -8.94
CA THR A 240 7.95 -4.33 -9.87
C THR A 240 6.53 -4.36 -9.31
N GLY A 241 6.31 -5.03 -8.17
CA GLY A 241 4.95 -5.24 -7.66
C GLY A 241 4.15 -6.25 -8.48
N VAL A 242 2.82 -6.25 -8.32
CA VAL A 242 1.87 -7.08 -9.07
C VAL A 242 0.76 -6.19 -9.63
N TYR A 243 0.55 -6.21 -10.94
CA TYR A 243 -0.35 -5.27 -11.63
C TYR A 243 -1.38 -5.94 -12.54
N LYS A 244 -1.24 -7.24 -12.84
CA LYS A 244 -2.20 -7.94 -13.67
C LYS A 244 -3.50 -8.13 -12.90
N ALA A 245 -4.55 -7.42 -13.31
CA ALA A 245 -5.86 -7.55 -12.69
C ALA A 245 -6.39 -8.99 -12.82
N ARG A 246 -6.95 -9.52 -11.75
CA ARG A 246 -7.73 -10.77 -11.81
C ARG A 246 -9.04 -10.53 -12.51
N GLU A 247 -9.36 -11.42 -13.42
CA GLU A 247 -10.58 -11.36 -14.19
C GLU A 247 -11.66 -12.29 -13.61
N VAL A 248 -12.89 -11.91 -13.83
CA VAL A 248 -14.06 -12.77 -13.69
C VAL A 248 -14.58 -13.09 -15.08
N ASN A 249 -14.61 -14.37 -15.43
CA ASN A 249 -15.09 -14.80 -16.74
C ASN A 249 -16.61 -15.02 -16.69
N LEU A 250 -17.36 -13.96 -16.97
CA LEU A 250 -18.83 -13.95 -16.96
C LEU A 250 -19.35 -13.50 -18.33
N PRO A 251 -20.58 -13.93 -18.70
CA PRO A 251 -21.26 -13.39 -19.86
C PRO A 251 -21.31 -11.85 -19.81
N GLY A 252 -21.05 -11.19 -20.92
CA GLY A 252 -21.06 -9.73 -21.04
C GLY A 252 -19.81 -9.02 -20.49
N ASN A 253 -18.73 -9.74 -20.14
CA ASN A 253 -17.50 -9.12 -19.63
C ASN A 253 -16.78 -8.22 -20.64
N ASP A 254 -17.14 -8.28 -21.90
CA ASP A 254 -16.67 -7.47 -23.02
C ASP A 254 -17.44 -6.17 -23.25
N LEU A 255 -18.54 -5.94 -22.51
CA LEU A 255 -19.28 -4.69 -22.55
C LEU A 255 -18.40 -3.51 -22.09
N SER A 256 -18.57 -2.36 -22.74
CA SER A 256 -17.88 -1.14 -22.30
C SER A 256 -18.35 -0.68 -20.91
N ASN A 257 -17.55 0.16 -20.25
CA ASN A 257 -17.74 0.66 -18.88
C ASN A 257 -17.61 -0.44 -17.80
N ILE A 258 -16.85 -1.49 -18.07
CA ILE A 258 -16.40 -2.48 -17.09
C ILE A 258 -14.87 -2.40 -17.02
N PHE A 259 -14.32 -1.94 -15.89
CA PHE A 259 -12.90 -1.67 -15.75
C PHE A 259 -12.25 -2.37 -14.57
N PRO A 260 -10.96 -2.72 -14.68
CA PRO A 260 -10.15 -3.08 -13.52
C PRO A 260 -9.99 -1.88 -12.56
N ALA A 261 -9.91 -2.16 -11.27
CA ALA A 261 -9.77 -1.15 -10.22
C ALA A 261 -8.58 -0.20 -10.45
N MET A 262 -7.43 -0.73 -10.89
CA MET A 262 -6.23 0.10 -11.08
C MET A 262 -6.34 1.09 -12.23
N GLU A 263 -7.08 0.79 -13.29
CA GLU A 263 -7.33 1.76 -14.35
C GLU A 263 -8.14 2.94 -13.83
N PHE A 264 -9.20 2.66 -13.07
CA PHE A 264 -10.05 3.67 -12.46
C PHE A 264 -9.29 4.53 -11.44
N LEU A 265 -8.55 3.91 -10.52
CA LEU A 265 -7.79 4.62 -9.49
C LEU A 265 -6.62 5.42 -10.09
N THR A 266 -5.91 4.87 -11.07
CA THR A 266 -4.82 5.58 -11.76
C THR A 266 -5.35 6.80 -12.50
N ALA A 267 -6.46 6.67 -13.23
CA ALA A 267 -7.08 7.80 -13.93
C ALA A 267 -7.50 8.91 -12.95
N SER A 268 -8.14 8.54 -11.83
CA SER A 268 -8.54 9.47 -10.77
C SER A 268 -7.34 10.16 -10.12
N ASN A 269 -6.30 9.41 -9.74
CA ASN A 269 -5.10 9.98 -9.12
C ASN A 269 -4.31 10.89 -10.08
N LYS A 270 -4.19 10.51 -11.36
CA LYS A 270 -3.58 11.37 -12.39
C LYS A 270 -4.36 12.68 -12.55
N LYS A 271 -5.69 12.60 -12.59
CA LYS A 271 -6.54 13.79 -12.64
C LYS A 271 -6.33 14.70 -11.42
N GLY A 272 -6.28 14.13 -10.21
CA GLY A 272 -5.97 14.86 -8.98
C GLY A 272 -4.57 15.49 -8.96
N LEU A 273 -3.62 14.95 -9.72
CA LEU A 273 -2.27 15.51 -9.93
C LEU A 273 -2.22 16.59 -11.02
N GLY A 274 -3.36 16.92 -11.66
CA GLY A 274 -3.47 17.94 -12.70
C GLY A 274 -3.22 17.45 -14.11
N ASP A 275 -3.12 16.14 -14.32
CA ASP A 275 -2.89 15.58 -15.66
C ASP A 275 -4.15 15.64 -16.53
N LYS A 276 -3.94 15.71 -17.84
CA LYS A 276 -5.00 15.45 -18.82
C LYS A 276 -5.16 13.94 -18.98
N VAL A 277 -6.33 13.42 -18.65
CA VAL A 277 -6.65 11.99 -18.75
C VAL A 277 -7.88 11.82 -19.65
N GLU A 278 -7.68 11.43 -20.89
CA GLU A 278 -8.72 11.40 -21.92
C GLU A 278 -9.94 10.56 -21.50
N LEU A 279 -9.73 9.35 -20.99
CA LEU A 279 -10.82 8.46 -20.56
C LEU A 279 -11.56 8.98 -19.32
N PHE A 280 -10.92 9.78 -18.49
CA PHE A 280 -11.58 10.47 -17.38
C PHE A 280 -12.35 11.69 -17.87
N ASP A 281 -11.72 12.51 -18.69
CA ASP A 281 -12.26 13.81 -19.18
C ASP A 281 -13.47 13.61 -20.11
N ASN A 282 -13.54 12.50 -20.86
CA ASN A 282 -14.68 12.14 -21.71
C ASN A 282 -15.79 11.39 -20.95
N GLY A 283 -15.64 11.18 -19.64
CA GLY A 283 -16.61 10.52 -18.78
C GLY A 283 -16.54 9.00 -18.77
N THR A 284 -15.66 8.33 -19.52
CA THR A 284 -15.57 6.86 -19.57
C THR A 284 -15.11 6.28 -18.22
N LEU A 285 -13.96 6.75 -17.71
CA LEU A 285 -13.39 6.36 -16.40
C LEU A 285 -13.70 7.40 -15.29
N ASN A 286 -14.89 7.95 -15.30
CA ASN A 286 -15.39 8.90 -14.31
C ASN A 286 -16.74 8.43 -13.80
N ALA A 287 -16.95 8.48 -12.48
CA ALA A 287 -18.16 7.99 -11.82
C ALA A 287 -19.31 9.05 -11.77
N GLU A 288 -19.06 10.30 -12.20
CA GLU A 288 -20.02 11.39 -12.10
C GLU A 288 -21.39 11.05 -12.71
N GLY A 289 -22.44 11.19 -11.90
CA GLY A 289 -23.82 10.95 -12.29
C GLY A 289 -24.20 9.50 -12.58
N LYS A 290 -23.32 8.52 -12.35
CA LYS A 290 -23.50 7.11 -12.68
C LYS A 290 -23.96 6.26 -11.49
N ASP A 291 -24.70 5.20 -11.79
CA ASP A 291 -24.92 4.10 -10.89
C ASP A 291 -23.69 3.18 -10.94
N VAL A 292 -22.85 3.20 -9.88
CA VAL A 292 -21.56 2.49 -9.83
C VAL A 292 -21.67 1.21 -9.02
N VAL A 293 -21.14 0.12 -9.57
CA VAL A 293 -21.03 -1.16 -8.89
C VAL A 293 -19.57 -1.57 -8.80
N VAL A 294 -19.05 -1.75 -7.58
CA VAL A 294 -17.70 -2.26 -7.32
C VAL A 294 -17.79 -3.71 -6.86
N ILE A 295 -17.07 -4.60 -7.52
CA ILE A 295 -17.03 -6.03 -7.20
C ILE A 295 -15.73 -6.34 -6.46
N GLY A 296 -15.85 -6.68 -5.19
CA GLY A 296 -14.70 -7.01 -4.34
C GLY A 296 -14.85 -6.54 -2.90
N GLY A 297 -13.97 -6.99 -2.01
CA GLY A 297 -14.07 -6.70 -0.58
C GLY A 297 -12.72 -6.36 0.08
N GLY A 298 -11.66 -6.10 -0.68
CA GLY A 298 -10.36 -5.66 -0.18
C GLY A 298 -10.25 -4.14 -0.07
N ASP A 299 -9.11 -3.66 0.44
CA ASP A 299 -8.85 -2.22 0.56
C ASP A 299 -8.92 -1.49 -0.78
N THR A 300 -8.50 -2.14 -1.88
CA THR A 300 -8.66 -1.59 -3.24
C THR A 300 -10.13 -1.35 -3.62
N ALA A 301 -11.05 -2.24 -3.18
CA ALA A 301 -12.48 -2.02 -3.39
C ALA A 301 -12.97 -0.81 -2.60
N MET A 302 -12.54 -0.64 -1.34
CA MET A 302 -12.87 0.54 -0.52
C MET A 302 -12.35 1.82 -1.18
N ASP A 303 -11.15 1.78 -1.75
CA ASP A 303 -10.56 2.90 -2.48
C ASP A 303 -11.41 3.28 -3.70
N CYS A 304 -11.87 2.31 -4.49
CA CYS A 304 -12.75 2.55 -5.64
C CYS A 304 -14.13 3.10 -5.23
N LEU A 305 -14.75 2.53 -4.20
CA LEU A 305 -16.06 2.95 -3.69
C LEU A 305 -16.01 4.41 -3.24
N ARG A 306 -15.06 4.74 -2.37
CA ARG A 306 -14.93 6.07 -1.80
C ARG A 306 -14.47 7.12 -2.83
N THR A 307 -13.67 6.70 -3.83
CA THR A 307 -13.31 7.52 -4.99
C THR A 307 -14.57 7.83 -5.83
N SER A 308 -15.43 6.83 -6.06
CA SER A 308 -16.68 7.03 -6.81
C SER A 308 -17.63 8.02 -6.11
N VAL A 309 -17.72 7.96 -4.77
CA VAL A 309 -18.48 8.96 -3.99
C VAL A 309 -17.97 10.36 -4.25
N ARG A 310 -16.63 10.58 -4.18
CA ARG A 310 -15.98 11.89 -4.41
C ARG A 310 -16.06 12.39 -5.85
N GLN A 311 -16.31 11.50 -6.78
CA GLN A 311 -16.60 11.83 -8.17
C GLN A 311 -18.10 12.11 -8.42
N ASN A 312 -18.91 12.29 -7.36
CA ASN A 312 -20.33 12.57 -7.45
C ASN A 312 -21.13 11.49 -8.21
N ALA A 313 -20.83 10.20 -7.93
CA ALA A 313 -21.64 9.11 -8.42
C ALA A 313 -23.08 9.23 -7.92
N LYS A 314 -24.06 8.87 -8.75
CA LYS A 314 -25.48 8.88 -8.38
C LYS A 314 -25.79 7.84 -7.31
N SER A 315 -25.21 6.65 -7.41
CA SER A 315 -25.23 5.61 -6.38
C SER A 315 -23.95 4.80 -6.43
N VAL A 316 -23.49 4.29 -5.26
CA VAL A 316 -22.28 3.47 -5.16
C VAL A 316 -22.60 2.21 -4.37
N LYS A 317 -22.44 1.05 -5.00
CA LYS A 317 -22.74 -0.27 -4.43
C LYS A 317 -21.53 -1.17 -4.42
N CYS A 318 -21.31 -1.84 -3.29
CA CYS A 318 -20.27 -2.85 -3.13
C CYS A 318 -20.88 -4.24 -3.21
N LEU A 319 -20.51 -5.06 -4.18
CA LEU A 319 -20.87 -6.47 -4.21
C LEU A 319 -19.80 -7.31 -3.55
N TYR A 320 -20.16 -7.98 -2.45
CA TYR A 320 -19.23 -8.85 -1.77
C TYR A 320 -19.84 -10.23 -1.48
N ARG A 321 -19.13 -11.30 -1.92
CA ARG A 321 -19.61 -12.68 -1.87
C ARG A 321 -19.68 -13.32 -0.48
N ARG A 322 -19.16 -12.67 0.56
CA ARG A 322 -19.26 -13.07 1.97
C ARG A 322 -19.92 -11.96 2.78
N ASP A 323 -20.00 -12.17 4.08
CA ASP A 323 -20.49 -11.19 5.04
C ASP A 323 -19.42 -10.18 5.47
N ARG A 324 -19.82 -9.25 6.35
CA ARG A 324 -18.94 -8.20 6.89
C ARG A 324 -17.77 -8.77 7.70
N GLU A 325 -18.01 -9.80 8.49
CA GLU A 325 -17.00 -10.40 9.37
C GLU A 325 -15.87 -11.07 8.57
N ASN A 326 -16.20 -11.63 7.42
CA ASN A 326 -15.28 -12.30 6.52
C ASN A 326 -14.67 -11.37 5.46
N MET A 327 -14.88 -10.04 5.58
CA MET A 327 -14.37 -9.08 4.62
C MET A 327 -12.86 -8.82 4.85
N PRO A 328 -12.01 -8.88 3.80
CA PRO A 328 -10.58 -8.65 3.96
C PRO A 328 -10.20 -7.17 4.03
N GLY A 329 -11.08 -6.24 3.69
CA GLY A 329 -10.87 -4.81 3.84
C GLY A 329 -10.74 -4.39 5.31
N SER A 330 -9.97 -3.35 5.61
CA SER A 330 -9.85 -2.81 6.96
C SER A 330 -11.22 -2.39 7.50
N ALA A 331 -11.54 -2.78 8.74
CA ALA A 331 -12.82 -2.43 9.36
C ALA A 331 -13.04 -0.90 9.41
N ARG A 332 -11.94 -0.15 9.58
CA ARG A 332 -11.94 1.32 9.55
C ARG A 332 -12.36 1.86 8.18
N GLU A 333 -11.83 1.29 7.10
CA GLU A 333 -12.14 1.73 5.74
C GLU A 333 -13.58 1.35 5.31
N VAL A 334 -14.05 0.17 5.74
CA VAL A 334 -15.47 -0.22 5.55
C VAL A 334 -16.40 0.75 6.27
N GLY A 335 -16.10 1.09 7.54
CA GLY A 335 -16.87 2.07 8.30
C GLY A 335 -16.87 3.46 7.66
N ASN A 336 -15.72 3.91 7.15
CA ASN A 336 -15.63 5.18 6.42
C ASN A 336 -16.47 5.19 5.14
N ALA A 337 -16.51 4.08 4.40
CA ALA A 337 -17.32 3.95 3.19
C ALA A 337 -18.84 3.97 3.51
N GLU A 338 -19.25 3.29 4.59
CA GLU A 338 -20.64 3.32 5.07
C GLU A 338 -21.07 4.74 5.50
N GLU A 339 -20.24 5.43 6.26
CA GLU A 339 -20.49 6.83 6.66
C GLU A 339 -20.61 7.75 5.42
N GLU A 340 -19.86 7.49 4.36
CA GLU A 340 -19.89 8.26 3.11
C GLU A 340 -21.08 7.90 2.20
N GLY A 341 -21.91 6.92 2.58
CA GLY A 341 -23.14 6.56 1.89
C GLY A 341 -23.01 5.43 0.89
N VAL A 342 -21.98 4.62 0.97
CA VAL A 342 -21.83 3.40 0.15
C VAL A 342 -22.80 2.33 0.63
N GLU A 343 -23.54 1.72 -0.29
CA GLU A 343 -24.43 0.58 -0.04
C GLU A 343 -23.64 -0.74 -0.20
N PHE A 344 -23.55 -1.54 0.86
CA PHE A 344 -22.96 -2.88 0.82
C PHE A 344 -24.01 -3.94 0.58
N ILE A 345 -23.85 -4.70 -0.49
CA ILE A 345 -24.69 -5.85 -0.83
C ILE A 345 -23.90 -7.11 -0.50
N TRP A 346 -24.05 -7.54 0.73
CA TRP A 346 -23.37 -8.69 1.30
C TRP A 346 -23.92 -10.00 0.73
N LEU A 347 -23.12 -11.08 0.83
CA LEU A 347 -23.52 -12.42 0.38
C LEU A 347 -24.05 -12.41 -1.05
N THR A 348 -23.34 -11.72 -1.95
CA THR A 348 -23.78 -11.53 -3.33
C THR A 348 -22.61 -11.65 -4.29
N SER A 349 -22.78 -12.41 -5.36
CA SER A 349 -21.78 -12.62 -6.39
C SER A 349 -22.35 -12.27 -7.78
N PRO A 350 -21.58 -11.62 -8.67
CA PRO A 350 -22.04 -11.37 -10.03
C PRO A 350 -22.14 -12.69 -10.80
N LYS A 351 -23.14 -12.77 -11.67
CA LYS A 351 -23.45 -13.91 -12.55
C LYS A 351 -23.32 -13.54 -14.02
N GLU A 352 -23.78 -12.36 -14.40
CA GLU A 352 -23.82 -11.89 -15.78
C GLU A 352 -23.81 -10.36 -15.81
N PHE A 353 -23.17 -9.79 -16.82
CA PHE A 353 -23.24 -8.37 -17.15
C PHE A 353 -24.19 -8.17 -18.34
N LYS A 354 -25.19 -7.31 -18.19
CA LYS A 354 -26.20 -7.06 -19.20
C LYS A 354 -26.07 -5.65 -19.78
N GLY A 355 -26.31 -5.57 -21.06
CA GLY A 355 -26.34 -4.33 -21.84
C GLY A 355 -26.28 -4.61 -23.34
N THR A 356 -26.40 -3.59 -24.15
CA THR A 356 -26.29 -3.73 -25.61
C THR A 356 -24.84 -3.49 -26.08
N ASN A 357 -24.27 -2.33 -25.80
CA ASN A 357 -22.89 -1.97 -26.14
C ASN A 357 -22.06 -1.62 -24.88
N LYS A 358 -22.74 -1.15 -23.85
CA LYS A 358 -22.20 -0.81 -22.55
C LYS A 358 -22.99 -1.48 -21.45
N ILE A 359 -22.41 -1.57 -20.27
CA ILE A 359 -23.10 -2.11 -19.11
C ILE A 359 -24.35 -1.28 -18.78
N GLU A 360 -25.44 -1.94 -18.47
CA GLU A 360 -26.72 -1.34 -18.03
C GLU A 360 -27.15 -1.94 -16.68
N SER A 361 -26.78 -3.19 -16.43
CA SER A 361 -27.05 -3.87 -15.15
C SER A 361 -26.15 -5.07 -14.92
N VAL A 362 -26.06 -5.48 -13.66
CA VAL A 362 -25.38 -6.70 -13.20
C VAL A 362 -26.41 -7.66 -12.66
N VAL A 363 -26.52 -8.85 -13.23
CA VAL A 363 -27.29 -9.97 -12.65
C VAL A 363 -26.40 -10.62 -11.59
N VAL A 364 -26.98 -10.84 -10.43
CA VAL A 364 -26.25 -11.37 -9.26
C VAL A 364 -27.03 -12.53 -8.63
N ASN A 365 -26.26 -13.44 -7.98
CA ASN A 365 -26.82 -14.50 -7.14
C ASN A 365 -26.64 -14.15 -5.67
N LYS A 366 -27.59 -14.51 -4.82
CA LYS A 366 -27.37 -14.57 -3.38
C LYS A 366 -26.44 -15.74 -3.03
N MET A 367 -25.67 -15.54 -1.99
CA MET A 367 -24.71 -16.51 -1.48
C MET A 367 -25.07 -16.89 -0.05
N LYS A 368 -24.72 -18.09 0.36
CA LYS A 368 -24.67 -18.50 1.77
C LYS A 368 -23.28 -18.94 2.14
N LEU A 369 -22.92 -18.82 3.42
CA LEU A 369 -21.65 -19.31 3.93
C LEU A 369 -21.75 -20.81 4.20
N GLY A 370 -20.95 -21.58 3.49
CA GLY A 370 -20.76 -23.02 3.70
C GLY A 370 -19.75 -23.31 4.82
N GLU A 371 -19.19 -24.52 4.80
CA GLU A 371 -18.18 -24.94 5.77
C GLU A 371 -16.88 -24.14 5.61
N PRO A 372 -16.10 -23.98 6.70
CA PRO A 372 -14.78 -23.37 6.64
C PRO A 372 -13.83 -24.16 5.74
N ASP A 373 -12.96 -23.45 4.99
CA ASP A 373 -11.85 -24.04 4.27
C ASP A 373 -10.63 -24.28 5.21
N ASP A 374 -9.53 -24.83 4.67
CA ASP A 374 -8.30 -25.11 5.43
C ASP A 374 -7.70 -23.87 6.12
N SER A 375 -8.08 -22.68 5.69
CA SER A 375 -7.68 -21.40 6.31
C SER A 375 -8.66 -20.91 7.37
N GLY A 376 -9.69 -21.67 7.70
CA GLY A 376 -10.78 -21.32 8.61
C GLY A 376 -11.82 -20.36 8.02
N ARG A 377 -11.70 -19.98 6.73
CA ARG A 377 -12.64 -19.05 6.07
C ARG A 377 -13.80 -19.81 5.45
N ARG A 378 -15.02 -19.39 5.77
CA ARG A 378 -16.24 -20.03 5.20
C ARG A 378 -16.31 -19.81 3.70
N LYS A 379 -16.50 -20.91 2.96
CA LYS A 379 -16.64 -20.91 1.51
C LYS A 379 -18.00 -20.35 1.09
N PRO A 380 -18.08 -19.33 0.22
CA PRO A 380 -19.35 -18.84 -0.29
C PRO A 380 -19.95 -19.87 -1.27
N VAL A 381 -21.24 -20.19 -1.11
CA VAL A 381 -22.01 -21.12 -1.93
C VAL A 381 -23.21 -20.39 -2.50
N ILE A 382 -23.53 -20.60 -3.78
CA ILE A 382 -24.68 -19.98 -4.45
C ILE A 382 -25.98 -20.53 -3.88
N GLU A 383 -26.93 -19.65 -3.62
CA GLU A 383 -28.34 -20.02 -3.37
C GLU A 383 -29.03 -20.18 -4.72
N GLU A 384 -29.64 -21.36 -4.95
CA GLU A 384 -30.35 -21.61 -6.19
C GLU A 384 -31.60 -20.71 -6.34
N ASN A 385 -31.92 -20.29 -7.57
CA ASN A 385 -33.05 -19.44 -7.91
C ASN A 385 -33.11 -18.09 -7.13
N SER A 386 -31.96 -17.54 -6.76
CA SER A 386 -31.86 -16.33 -5.97
C SER A 386 -31.45 -15.10 -6.80
N ASP A 387 -31.49 -15.22 -8.12
CA ASP A 387 -31.00 -14.20 -9.04
C ASP A 387 -31.82 -12.90 -8.93
N PHE A 388 -31.14 -11.77 -8.94
CA PHE A 388 -31.74 -10.46 -9.08
C PHE A 388 -30.84 -9.52 -9.86
N GLU A 389 -31.35 -8.39 -10.28
CA GLU A 389 -30.65 -7.45 -11.15
C GLU A 389 -30.38 -6.14 -10.44
N ILE A 390 -29.17 -5.61 -10.62
CA ILE A 390 -28.71 -4.35 -10.06
C ILE A 390 -28.34 -3.43 -11.21
N LYS A 391 -28.94 -2.25 -11.27
CA LYS A 391 -28.61 -1.24 -12.27
C LYS A 391 -27.17 -0.78 -12.11
N ALA A 392 -26.45 -0.64 -13.24
CA ALA A 392 -25.06 -0.20 -13.27
C ALA A 392 -24.75 0.53 -14.58
N ASP A 393 -24.22 1.75 -14.49
CA ASP A 393 -23.67 2.51 -15.61
C ASP A 393 -22.14 2.37 -15.69
N LEU A 394 -21.51 1.94 -14.58
CA LEU A 394 -20.08 1.69 -14.45
C LEU A 394 -19.86 0.50 -13.49
N VAL A 395 -19.06 -0.46 -13.92
CA VAL A 395 -18.62 -1.59 -13.07
C VAL A 395 -17.11 -1.53 -12.88
N ILE A 396 -16.66 -1.66 -11.63
CA ILE A 396 -15.24 -1.68 -11.27
C ILE A 396 -14.91 -3.04 -10.63
N LYS A 397 -13.99 -3.78 -11.25
CA LYS A 397 -13.54 -5.09 -10.77
C LYS A 397 -12.34 -4.94 -9.85
N ALA A 398 -12.54 -5.09 -8.55
CA ALA A 398 -11.52 -5.03 -7.49
C ALA A 398 -11.24 -6.43 -6.90
N LEU A 399 -10.90 -7.37 -7.76
CA LEU A 399 -10.78 -8.82 -7.45
C LEU A 399 -9.38 -9.23 -7.00
N GLY A 400 -8.45 -8.28 -6.91
CA GLY A 400 -7.03 -8.51 -6.60
C GLY A 400 -6.17 -8.59 -7.86
N PHE A 401 -4.90 -8.91 -7.65
CA PHE A 401 -3.87 -8.84 -8.70
C PHE A 401 -3.04 -10.11 -8.72
N ASP A 402 -2.53 -10.44 -9.89
CA ASP A 402 -1.55 -11.47 -10.14
C ASP A 402 -0.27 -10.83 -10.71
N PRO A 403 0.87 -11.51 -10.61
CA PRO A 403 2.10 -11.08 -11.27
C PRO A 403 1.97 -11.04 -12.78
N GLU A 404 2.69 -10.11 -13.41
CA GLU A 404 2.93 -10.14 -14.84
C GLU A 404 3.95 -11.26 -15.16
N ASP A 405 3.97 -11.74 -16.39
CA ASP A 405 4.92 -12.77 -16.85
C ASP A 405 6.30 -12.13 -17.10
N LEU A 406 7.04 -11.90 -16.01
CA LEU A 406 8.33 -11.21 -16.07
C LEU A 406 9.42 -11.98 -16.86
N PRO A 407 9.53 -13.32 -16.82
CA PRO A 407 10.44 -14.02 -17.70
C PRO A 407 10.24 -13.67 -19.17
N LYS A 408 9.00 -13.60 -19.61
CA LYS A 408 8.64 -13.20 -20.98
C LYS A 408 8.86 -11.70 -21.23
N LEU A 409 8.41 -10.83 -20.30
CA LEU A 409 8.54 -9.37 -20.44
C LEU A 409 10.00 -8.93 -20.49
N PHE A 410 10.87 -9.52 -19.67
CA PHE A 410 12.29 -9.20 -19.59
C PHE A 410 13.15 -9.96 -20.61
N ASN A 411 12.52 -10.86 -21.40
CA ASN A 411 13.21 -11.79 -22.30
C ASN A 411 14.33 -12.57 -21.60
N GLU A 412 14.03 -13.08 -20.38
CA GLU A 412 14.99 -13.76 -19.51
C GLU A 412 14.39 -15.07 -18.97
N GLU A 413 14.50 -16.15 -19.75
CA GLU A 413 13.94 -17.47 -19.43
C GLU A 413 14.57 -18.11 -18.17
N LYS A 414 15.78 -17.68 -17.76
CA LYS A 414 16.43 -18.18 -16.56
C LYS A 414 15.79 -17.65 -15.27
N LEU A 415 14.99 -16.58 -15.35
CA LEU A 415 14.29 -16.05 -14.20
C LEU A 415 13.14 -16.98 -13.81
N GLN A 416 13.34 -17.76 -12.76
CA GLN A 416 12.34 -18.72 -12.31
C GLN A 416 11.18 -18.06 -11.56
N VAL A 417 9.98 -18.55 -11.85
CA VAL A 417 8.75 -18.13 -11.17
C VAL A 417 8.04 -19.33 -10.52
N SER A 418 7.20 -19.03 -9.55
CA SER A 418 6.33 -20.01 -8.89
C SER A 418 5.15 -20.38 -9.81
N ARG A 419 4.35 -21.35 -9.40
CA ARG A 419 3.10 -21.70 -10.11
C ARG A 419 2.08 -20.56 -10.17
N TRP A 420 2.24 -19.52 -9.37
CA TRP A 420 1.39 -18.33 -9.36
C TRP A 420 1.99 -17.14 -10.12
N GLY A 421 3.16 -17.33 -10.75
CA GLY A 421 3.85 -16.27 -11.50
C GLY A 421 4.74 -15.35 -10.67
N THR A 422 4.78 -15.48 -9.33
CA THR A 422 5.71 -14.70 -8.50
C THR A 422 7.15 -15.18 -8.71
N ILE A 423 8.12 -14.26 -8.66
CA ILE A 423 9.53 -14.62 -8.75
C ILE A 423 9.90 -15.54 -7.58
N LYS A 424 10.61 -16.63 -7.88
CA LYS A 424 11.25 -17.45 -6.87
C LYS A 424 12.52 -16.76 -6.40
N ALA A 425 12.50 -16.32 -5.16
CA ALA A 425 13.67 -15.81 -4.46
C ALA A 425 13.88 -16.62 -3.18
N ASP A 426 15.12 -16.78 -2.80
CA ASP A 426 15.47 -17.31 -1.48
C ASP A 426 15.09 -16.28 -0.42
N PHE A 427 14.38 -16.69 0.63
CA PHE A 427 13.85 -15.74 1.63
C PHE A 427 14.92 -15.20 2.60
N ASP A 428 16.06 -15.87 2.71
CA ASP A 428 17.17 -15.42 3.57
C ASP A 428 18.11 -14.48 2.82
N THR A 429 18.32 -14.73 1.52
CA THR A 429 19.23 -13.96 0.68
C THR A 429 18.56 -13.03 -0.31
N MET A 430 17.26 -13.15 -0.52
CA MET A 430 16.49 -12.44 -1.55
C MET A 430 17.02 -12.65 -2.99
N GLU A 431 17.97 -13.57 -3.21
CA GLU A 431 18.50 -13.90 -4.52
C GLU A 431 17.50 -14.69 -5.37
N THR A 432 17.47 -14.37 -6.65
CA THR A 432 16.69 -15.11 -7.64
C THR A 432 17.50 -16.29 -8.19
N SER A 433 16.97 -16.97 -9.20
CA SER A 433 17.71 -17.98 -9.98
C SER A 433 18.88 -17.43 -10.80
N ILE A 434 19.09 -16.12 -10.81
CA ILE A 434 20.11 -15.45 -11.61
C ILE A 434 21.09 -14.75 -10.65
N GLU A 435 22.36 -15.10 -10.71
CA GLU A 435 23.41 -14.54 -9.86
C GLU A 435 23.44 -13.00 -9.94
N GLY A 436 23.46 -12.34 -8.78
CA GLY A 436 23.47 -10.89 -8.65
C GLY A 436 22.15 -10.21 -8.97
N VAL A 437 21.07 -10.98 -9.16
CA VAL A 437 19.70 -10.48 -9.34
C VAL A 437 18.87 -10.89 -8.14
N PHE A 438 18.32 -9.90 -7.47
CA PHE A 438 17.48 -10.02 -6.27
C PHE A 438 16.04 -9.66 -6.59
N ALA A 439 15.11 -10.09 -5.75
CA ALA A 439 13.71 -9.70 -5.90
C ALA A 439 13.07 -9.43 -4.54
N ALA A 440 12.17 -8.44 -4.46
CA ALA A 440 11.53 -8.04 -3.21
C ALA A 440 10.12 -7.45 -3.42
N GLY A 441 9.30 -7.51 -2.38
CA GLY A 441 7.95 -6.98 -2.37
C GLY A 441 6.94 -7.90 -3.04
N ASP A 442 5.85 -7.33 -3.55
CA ASP A 442 4.70 -8.09 -4.04
C ASP A 442 5.03 -9.03 -5.20
N ILE A 443 6.06 -8.75 -5.98
CA ILE A 443 6.48 -9.66 -7.08
C ILE A 443 7.01 -11.00 -6.58
N VAL A 444 7.43 -11.08 -5.32
CA VAL A 444 7.84 -12.32 -4.65
C VAL A 444 6.72 -12.86 -3.78
N ARG A 445 6.10 -11.99 -2.99
CA ARG A 445 5.14 -12.32 -1.94
C ARG A 445 3.71 -12.51 -2.45
N GLY A 446 3.37 -11.95 -3.61
CA GLY A 446 2.01 -11.66 -4.04
C GLY A 446 1.51 -10.34 -3.45
N ALA A 447 0.33 -9.88 -3.88
CA ALA A 447 -0.26 -8.63 -3.41
C ALA A 447 -0.32 -8.57 -1.86
N SER A 448 0.31 -7.56 -1.28
CA SER A 448 0.56 -7.46 0.16
C SER A 448 0.46 -6.01 0.65
N LEU A 449 0.83 -5.78 1.91
CA LEU A 449 0.81 -4.46 2.52
C LEU A 449 2.09 -3.67 2.20
N VAL A 450 1.96 -2.35 2.13
CA VAL A 450 3.11 -1.43 1.93
C VAL A 450 4.23 -1.69 2.94
N VAL A 451 3.89 -1.92 4.21
CA VAL A 451 4.86 -2.19 5.27
C VAL A 451 5.68 -3.48 5.03
N TRP A 452 5.10 -4.50 4.39
CA TRP A 452 5.83 -5.69 3.96
C TRP A 452 6.78 -5.38 2.80
N GLY A 453 6.34 -4.56 1.85
CA GLY A 453 7.21 -4.09 0.77
C GLY A 453 8.44 -3.34 1.31
N ILE A 454 8.24 -2.45 2.30
CA ILE A 454 9.35 -1.75 2.98
C ILE A 454 10.30 -2.75 3.63
N LYS A 455 9.77 -3.74 4.37
CA LYS A 455 10.59 -4.78 4.99
C LYS A 455 11.43 -5.53 3.98
N ASP A 456 10.80 -6.06 2.95
CA ASP A 456 11.48 -6.84 1.91
C ASP A 456 12.55 -6.01 1.19
N GLY A 457 12.29 -4.73 0.95
CA GLY A 457 13.29 -3.80 0.40
C GLY A 457 14.50 -3.60 1.31
N ARG A 458 14.29 -3.52 2.62
CA ARG A 458 15.38 -3.43 3.62
C ARG A 458 16.20 -4.72 3.69
N ASP A 459 15.53 -5.87 3.68
CA ASP A 459 16.16 -7.18 3.70
C ASP A 459 16.99 -7.39 2.43
N ALA A 460 16.42 -7.07 1.25
CA ALA A 460 17.12 -7.10 -0.02
C ALA A 460 18.36 -6.19 -0.05
N ALA A 461 18.27 -4.98 0.53
CA ALA A 461 19.43 -4.09 0.62
C ALA A 461 20.56 -4.69 1.46
N THR A 462 20.22 -5.40 2.53
CA THR A 462 21.22 -6.10 3.36
C THR A 462 21.87 -7.23 2.59
N SER A 463 21.08 -8.01 1.87
CA SER A 463 21.58 -9.13 1.05
C SER A 463 22.44 -8.66 -0.12
N ILE A 464 22.03 -7.60 -0.81
CA ILE A 464 22.84 -6.98 -1.88
C ILE A 464 24.17 -6.46 -1.34
N ASP A 465 24.19 -5.80 -0.18
CA ASP A 465 25.43 -5.33 0.46
C ASP A 465 26.38 -6.51 0.76
N ASN A 466 25.87 -7.59 1.34
CA ASN A 466 26.65 -8.80 1.63
C ASN A 466 27.25 -9.43 0.35
N TYR A 467 26.43 -9.50 -0.71
CA TYR A 467 26.86 -10.04 -2.01
C TYR A 467 27.99 -9.18 -2.62
N LEU A 468 27.83 -7.86 -2.66
CA LEU A 468 28.81 -6.96 -3.23
C LEU A 468 30.14 -6.95 -2.41
N GLN A 469 30.04 -6.99 -1.08
CA GLN A 469 31.22 -7.12 -0.22
C GLN A 469 31.98 -8.45 -0.43
N SER A 470 31.26 -9.57 -0.64
CA SER A 470 31.88 -10.86 -0.92
C SER A 470 32.65 -10.85 -2.25
N LYS A 471 32.06 -10.23 -3.29
CA LYS A 471 32.73 -10.05 -4.59
C LYS A 471 34.00 -9.18 -4.50
N GLN A 472 33.98 -8.14 -3.69
CA GLN A 472 35.19 -7.33 -3.48
C GLN A 472 36.32 -8.14 -2.85
N LYS A 473 36.04 -8.95 -1.82
CA LYS A 473 37.04 -9.81 -1.17
C LYS A 473 37.66 -10.80 -2.15
N LEU A 474 36.87 -11.37 -3.07
CA LEU A 474 37.37 -12.29 -4.09
C LEU A 474 38.23 -11.62 -5.18
N ARG A 475 38.02 -10.30 -5.44
CA ARG A 475 38.86 -9.53 -6.40
C ARG A 475 40.20 -9.10 -5.79
N VAL A 476 40.33 -9.07 -4.47
CA VAL A 476 41.54 -8.63 -3.75
C VAL A 476 42.40 -9.82 -3.30
N ALA A 477 41.85 -11.03 -3.23
CA ALA A 477 42.52 -12.29 -2.95
C ALA A 477 43.13 -12.91 -4.24
#